data_8f4e79fecab2c105c937dd8dfeb7d6bd
#
_entry.id   8f4e79fecab2c105c937dd8dfeb7d6bd
#
_cell.length_a   1.000
_cell.length_b   1.000
_cell.length_c   1.000
_cell.angle_alpha   90.00
_cell.angle_beta   90.00
_cell.angle_gamma   90.00
#
_symmetry.space_group_name_H-M   'P 1'
#
loop_
_entity.id
_entity.type
_entity.pdbx_description
1 polymer ?
#
loop_
_entity_poly.entity_id
_entity_poly.type
_entity_poly.pdbx_seq_one_letter_code
_entity_poly.pdbx_strand_id
1 'polypeptide(L)'
;MIDLASLCGPIDIYLFDQLLRGRIAPGMTVLDAGCGQGRNLVFFLRQGYDVSGVDQDPAAIRAVRSLAHQLAPRLPESSFRAEPLESSSFPDGAADIVISNAVLHFARDEAHFRAMLQGTWRLVKPNGLFFCRLASSIGMEHRFTPLGDRRFALLDGSERFLVDEPYLLALTAELGGVLLDPLKTTVVQDQRCMTTWVLRRTA
;
A
#
# COMPACT_ATOMS: atom_id res chain seq x y z
N MET A 1 21.22 -20.39 11.62
CA MET A 1 20.34 -20.32 10.40
C MET A 1 19.41 -19.12 10.60
N ILE A 2 19.30 -18.20 9.63
CA ILE A 2 18.39 -17.06 9.71
C ILE A 2 16.97 -17.58 9.53
N ASP A 3 16.09 -17.33 10.49
CA ASP A 3 14.66 -17.58 10.37
C ASP A 3 14.00 -16.41 9.62
N LEU A 4 13.83 -16.58 8.32
CA LEU A 4 13.23 -15.57 7.44
C LEU A 4 11.76 -15.28 7.82
N ALA A 5 11.00 -16.28 8.22
CA ALA A 5 9.60 -16.10 8.62
C ALA A 5 9.51 -15.21 9.87
N SER A 6 10.35 -15.48 10.86
CA SER A 6 10.46 -14.60 12.03
C SER A 6 10.97 -13.21 11.67
N LEU A 7 11.98 -13.08 10.81
CA LEU A 7 12.59 -11.81 10.43
C LEU A 7 11.61 -10.90 9.67
N CYS A 8 10.92 -11.43 8.67
CA CYS A 8 10.09 -10.66 7.75
C CYS A 8 8.63 -10.56 8.20
N GLY A 9 8.17 -11.48 9.07
CA GLY A 9 6.76 -11.61 9.39
C GLY A 9 5.91 -11.93 8.14
N PRO A 10 4.60 -11.65 8.15
CA PRO A 10 3.70 -11.92 7.03
C PRO A 10 3.73 -10.81 5.96
N ILE A 11 4.92 -10.33 5.62
CA ILE A 11 5.12 -9.28 4.60
C ILE A 11 4.54 -9.72 3.25
N ASP A 12 3.99 -8.78 2.49
CA ASP A 12 3.57 -9.05 1.11
C ASP A 12 4.77 -9.46 0.25
N ILE A 13 4.64 -10.55 -0.50
CA ILE A 13 5.74 -11.12 -1.29
C ILE A 13 6.26 -10.15 -2.37
N TYR A 14 5.40 -9.31 -2.93
CA TYR A 14 5.80 -8.32 -3.94
C TYR A 14 6.47 -7.09 -3.33
N LEU A 15 6.16 -6.77 -2.06
CA LEU A 15 6.91 -5.78 -1.29
C LEU A 15 8.29 -6.34 -0.92
N PHE A 16 8.35 -7.62 -0.53
CA PHE A 16 9.61 -8.32 -0.28
C PHE A 16 10.50 -8.37 -1.53
N ASP A 17 9.92 -8.56 -2.73
CA ASP A 17 10.65 -8.45 -4.00
C ASP A 17 11.35 -7.09 -4.17
N GLN A 18 10.75 -5.98 -3.68
CA GLN A 18 11.39 -4.66 -3.74
C GLN A 18 12.63 -4.56 -2.83
N LEU A 19 12.61 -5.25 -1.69
CA LEU A 19 13.79 -5.40 -0.83
C LEU A 19 14.89 -6.20 -1.54
N LEU A 20 14.55 -7.34 -2.13
CA LEU A 20 15.50 -8.20 -2.85
C LEU A 20 16.14 -7.50 -4.06
N ARG A 21 15.43 -6.58 -4.70
CA ARG A 21 15.94 -5.73 -5.79
C ARG A 21 16.83 -4.58 -5.33
N GLY A 22 17.02 -4.41 -4.01
CA GLY A 22 17.80 -3.32 -3.46
C GLY A 22 17.18 -1.92 -3.64
N ARG A 23 15.87 -1.86 -3.92
CA ARG A 23 15.14 -0.59 -4.08
C ARG A 23 14.81 0.06 -2.75
N ILE A 24 14.82 -0.72 -1.68
CA ILE A 24 14.59 -0.31 -0.30
C ILE A 24 15.89 -0.54 0.45
N ALA A 25 16.59 0.55 0.76
CA ALA A 25 17.90 0.51 1.41
C ALA A 25 17.82 0.91 2.88
N PRO A 26 18.76 0.45 3.74
CA PRO A 26 18.87 0.91 5.11
C PRO A 26 18.95 2.44 5.21
N GLY A 27 18.29 3.02 6.21
CA GLY A 27 18.23 4.47 6.42
C GLY A 27 17.12 5.21 5.68
N MET A 28 16.39 4.54 4.79
CA MET A 28 15.17 5.09 4.18
C MET A 28 14.03 5.15 5.19
N THR A 29 13.19 6.18 5.07
CA THR A 29 11.94 6.31 5.82
C THR A 29 10.81 5.54 5.14
N VAL A 30 10.01 4.80 5.90
CA VAL A 30 8.91 3.95 5.41
C VAL A 30 7.58 4.41 6.01
N LEU A 31 6.58 4.64 5.17
CA LEU A 31 5.22 4.94 5.61
C LEU A 31 4.24 3.93 5.00
N ASP A 32 3.46 3.25 5.84
CA ASP A 32 2.40 2.34 5.42
C ASP A 32 1.04 3.05 5.49
N ALA A 33 0.48 3.33 4.34
CA ALA A 33 -0.80 4.01 4.17
C ALA A 33 -1.94 2.98 4.11
N GLY A 34 -2.67 2.86 5.22
CA GLY A 34 -3.57 1.76 5.51
C GLY A 34 -2.83 0.61 6.17
N CYS A 35 -2.05 0.93 7.23
CA CYS A 35 -1.11 -0.02 7.83
C CYS A 35 -1.76 -1.19 8.55
N GLY A 36 -3.06 -1.12 8.85
CA GLY A 36 -3.74 -2.15 9.63
C GLY A 36 -2.98 -2.46 10.92
N GLN A 37 -2.79 -3.73 11.21
CA GLN A 37 -2.03 -4.22 12.37
C GLN A 37 -0.51 -4.27 12.15
N GLY A 38 0.01 -3.73 11.03
CA GLY A 38 1.44 -3.62 10.77
C GLY A 38 2.09 -4.86 10.14
N ARG A 39 1.33 -5.73 9.44
CA ARG A 39 1.88 -6.96 8.87
C ARG A 39 3.07 -6.73 7.92
N ASN A 40 3.06 -5.64 7.16
CA ASN A 40 4.13 -5.28 6.25
C ASN A 40 5.30 -4.57 6.93
N LEU A 41 5.16 -4.20 8.19
CA LEU A 41 6.12 -3.37 8.92
C LEU A 41 7.11 -4.17 9.78
N VAL A 42 6.85 -5.46 10.03
CA VAL A 42 7.66 -6.30 10.94
C VAL A 42 9.16 -6.25 10.59
N PHE A 43 9.50 -6.45 9.32
CA PHE A 43 10.89 -6.38 8.83
C PHE A 43 11.50 -5.01 9.09
N PHE A 44 10.81 -3.95 8.70
CA PHE A 44 11.32 -2.57 8.81
C PHE A 44 11.54 -2.16 10.27
N LEU A 45 10.59 -2.49 11.16
CA LEU A 45 10.71 -2.24 12.60
C LEU A 45 11.92 -2.96 13.19
N ARG A 46 12.11 -4.24 12.86
CA ARG A 46 13.25 -5.03 13.36
C ARG A 46 14.60 -4.57 12.83
N GLN A 47 14.64 -4.05 11.62
CA GLN A 47 15.87 -3.56 10.98
C GLN A 47 16.16 -2.09 11.33
N GLY A 48 15.35 -1.46 12.20
CA GLY A 48 15.59 -0.11 12.68
C GLY A 48 15.35 0.99 11.65
N TYR A 49 14.47 0.74 10.67
CA TYR A 49 14.02 1.81 9.78
C TYR A 49 13.21 2.86 10.55
N ASP A 50 13.18 4.08 10.05
CA ASP A 50 12.23 5.10 10.50
C ASP A 50 10.86 4.78 9.87
N VAL A 51 9.96 4.24 10.71
CA VAL A 51 8.68 3.69 10.28
C VAL A 51 7.54 4.55 10.77
N SER A 52 6.59 4.83 9.89
CA SER A 52 5.33 5.47 10.23
C SER A 52 4.16 4.75 9.55
N GLY A 53 2.94 5.03 10.01
CA GLY A 53 1.75 4.43 9.41
C GLY A 53 0.49 5.22 9.73
N VAL A 54 -0.48 5.09 8.86
CA VAL A 54 -1.81 5.66 9.03
C VAL A 54 -2.87 4.61 8.70
N ASP A 55 -3.93 4.57 9.49
CA ASP A 55 -5.12 3.76 9.24
C ASP A 55 -6.33 4.47 9.86
N GLN A 56 -7.49 4.38 9.22
CA GLN A 56 -8.71 4.98 9.76
C GLN A 56 -9.27 4.24 10.97
N ASP A 57 -8.90 2.96 11.16
CA ASP A 57 -9.35 2.14 12.31
C ASP A 57 -8.47 2.37 13.55
N PRO A 58 -9.00 2.99 14.63
CA PRO A 58 -8.25 3.15 15.86
C PRO A 58 -7.82 1.83 16.52
N ALA A 59 -8.52 0.72 16.27
CA ALA A 59 -8.12 -0.59 16.80
C ALA A 59 -6.87 -1.11 16.08
N ALA A 60 -6.80 -0.93 14.77
CA ALA A 60 -5.60 -1.24 13.97
C ALA A 60 -4.40 -0.42 14.46
N ILE A 61 -4.58 0.88 14.68
CA ILE A 61 -3.51 1.75 15.19
C ILE A 61 -3.03 1.34 16.60
N ARG A 62 -3.92 0.94 17.49
CA ARG A 62 -3.49 0.39 18.79
C ARG A 62 -2.65 -0.88 18.63
N ALA A 63 -3.06 -1.77 17.72
CA ALA A 63 -2.33 -3.01 17.46
C ALA A 63 -0.94 -2.77 16.88
N VAL A 64 -0.81 -1.89 15.87
CA VAL A 64 0.50 -1.57 15.26
C VAL A 64 1.42 -0.83 16.23
N ARG A 65 0.89 0.04 17.10
CA ARG A 65 1.68 0.66 18.18
C ARG A 65 2.23 -0.37 19.16
N SER A 66 1.41 -1.35 19.56
CA SER A 66 1.86 -2.47 20.40
C SER A 66 2.97 -3.28 19.71
N LEU A 67 2.82 -3.56 18.43
CA LEU A 67 3.83 -4.23 17.62
C LEU A 67 5.14 -3.41 17.55
N ALA A 68 5.04 -2.11 17.29
CA ALA A 68 6.19 -1.21 17.22
C ALA A 68 6.89 -1.11 18.59
N HIS A 69 6.16 -1.01 19.68
CA HIS A 69 6.75 -1.02 21.03
C HIS A 69 7.56 -2.29 21.31
N GLN A 70 7.12 -3.44 20.81
CA GLN A 70 7.84 -4.71 20.97
C GLN A 70 9.11 -4.82 20.10
N LEU A 71 9.05 -4.32 18.85
CA LEU A 71 10.10 -4.52 17.85
C LEU A 71 11.06 -3.34 17.70
N ALA A 72 10.60 -2.13 17.98
CA ALA A 72 11.32 -0.87 17.84
C ALA A 72 10.93 0.10 18.98
N PRO A 73 11.25 -0.20 20.25
CA PRO A 73 10.76 0.55 21.44
C PRO A 73 11.17 2.03 21.49
N ARG A 74 12.09 2.46 20.63
CA ARG A 74 12.50 3.87 20.52
C ARG A 74 11.62 4.67 19.58
N LEU A 75 10.78 4.00 18.77
CA LEU A 75 9.90 4.68 17.81
C LEU A 75 8.74 5.33 18.59
N PRO A 76 8.45 6.64 18.37
CA PRO A 76 7.39 7.32 19.09
C PRO A 76 6.01 6.82 18.68
N GLU A 77 5.06 6.76 19.59
CA GLU A 77 3.67 6.38 19.29
C GLU A 77 3.00 7.29 18.26
N SER A 78 3.43 8.55 18.15
CA SER A 78 2.97 9.52 17.16
C SER A 78 3.32 9.15 15.71
N SER A 79 4.22 8.17 15.51
CA SER A 79 4.51 7.60 14.19
C SER A 79 3.30 6.87 13.58
N PHE A 80 2.32 6.47 14.41
CA PHE A 80 1.11 5.81 13.94
C PHE A 80 -0.12 6.64 14.26
N ARG A 81 -0.92 6.98 13.22
CA ARG A 81 -2.04 7.91 13.34
C ARG A 81 -3.36 7.27 12.90
N ALA A 82 -4.41 7.48 13.70
CA ALA A 82 -5.77 7.04 13.39
C ALA A 82 -6.47 8.11 12.55
N GLU A 83 -6.27 8.09 11.23
CA GLU A 83 -6.74 9.13 10.29
C GLU A 83 -7.13 8.50 8.96
N PRO A 84 -8.09 9.07 8.22
CA PRO A 84 -8.33 8.70 6.83
C PRO A 84 -7.15 9.10 5.93
N LEU A 85 -6.89 8.33 4.86
CA LEU A 85 -5.77 8.60 3.94
C LEU A 85 -5.89 9.95 3.25
N GLU A 86 -7.09 10.30 2.82
CA GLU A 86 -7.39 11.53 2.10
C GLU A 86 -7.21 12.81 2.92
N SER A 87 -7.15 12.68 4.25
CA SER A 87 -6.96 13.80 5.18
C SER A 87 -5.85 13.57 6.20
N SER A 88 -4.92 12.67 5.89
CA SER A 88 -3.79 12.39 6.75
C SER A 88 -2.97 13.62 7.08
N SER A 89 -2.61 13.80 8.36
CA SER A 89 -1.84 14.92 8.87
C SER A 89 -0.33 14.81 8.66
N PHE A 90 0.17 13.71 8.06
CA PHE A 90 1.57 13.61 7.65
C PHE A 90 1.90 14.66 6.58
N PRO A 91 3.10 15.28 6.64
CA PRO A 91 3.51 16.28 5.67
C PRO A 91 3.71 15.68 4.27
N ASP A 92 3.69 16.52 3.25
CA ASP A 92 4.08 16.12 1.90
C ASP A 92 5.54 15.67 1.87
N GLY A 93 5.83 14.63 1.10
CA GLY A 93 7.17 14.06 1.05
C GLY A 93 7.63 13.47 2.38
N ALA A 94 6.73 12.86 3.14
CA ALA A 94 7.03 12.28 4.46
C ALA A 94 7.99 11.08 4.40
N ALA A 95 7.97 10.30 3.32
CA ALA A 95 8.71 9.04 3.28
C ALA A 95 9.40 8.77 1.94
N ASP A 96 10.55 8.07 2.02
CA ASP A 96 11.25 7.56 0.84
C ASP A 96 10.47 6.42 0.19
N ILE A 97 9.70 5.69 1.00
CA ILE A 97 8.88 4.57 0.58
C ILE A 97 7.48 4.72 1.19
N VAL A 98 6.47 4.76 0.34
CA VAL A 98 5.06 4.71 0.77
C VAL A 98 4.45 3.41 0.28
N ILE A 99 3.91 2.64 1.23
CA ILE A 99 3.23 1.38 0.99
C ILE A 99 1.71 1.63 1.03
N SER A 100 0.97 1.07 0.07
CA SER A 100 -0.50 1.01 0.08
C SER A 100 -0.94 -0.39 -0.36
N ASN A 101 -1.05 -1.30 0.58
CA ASN A 101 -1.28 -2.71 0.29
C ASN A 101 -2.68 -3.16 0.74
N ALA A 102 -3.54 -3.47 -0.22
CA ALA A 102 -4.92 -3.89 -0.01
C ALA A 102 -5.79 -2.81 0.68
N VAL A 103 -5.66 -1.56 0.23
CA VAL A 103 -6.35 -0.40 0.83
C VAL A 103 -7.21 0.34 -0.17
N LEU A 104 -6.66 0.82 -1.29
CA LEU A 104 -7.37 1.71 -2.22
C LEU A 104 -8.63 1.08 -2.83
N HIS A 105 -8.71 -0.24 -2.91
CA HIS A 105 -9.88 -0.94 -3.43
C HIS A 105 -11.10 -0.94 -2.48
N PHE A 106 -10.97 -0.35 -1.28
CA PHE A 106 -12.10 -0.08 -0.39
C PHE A 106 -12.78 1.27 -0.67
N ALA A 107 -12.35 1.98 -1.69
CA ALA A 107 -13.00 3.22 -2.11
C ALA A 107 -14.49 3.00 -2.41
N ARG A 108 -15.30 3.99 -2.02
CA ARG A 108 -16.77 3.96 -2.18
C ARG A 108 -17.22 4.28 -3.61
N ASP A 109 -16.41 5.07 -4.30
CA ASP A 109 -16.62 5.56 -5.66
C ASP A 109 -15.29 6.06 -6.24
N GLU A 110 -15.29 6.53 -7.49
CA GLU A 110 -14.07 7.01 -8.15
C GLU A 110 -13.52 8.29 -7.50
N ALA A 111 -14.35 9.19 -7.03
CA ALA A 111 -13.92 10.43 -6.37
C ALA A 111 -13.18 10.11 -5.06
N HIS A 112 -13.71 9.18 -4.26
CA HIS A 112 -13.06 8.72 -3.03
C HIS A 112 -11.74 7.98 -3.33
N PHE A 113 -11.71 7.12 -4.36
CA PHE A 113 -10.47 6.45 -4.79
C PHE A 113 -9.39 7.46 -5.14
N ARG A 114 -9.73 8.48 -5.92
CA ARG A 114 -8.79 9.56 -6.30
C ARG A 114 -8.32 10.36 -5.09
N ALA A 115 -9.21 10.67 -4.16
CA ALA A 115 -8.85 11.37 -2.92
C ALA A 115 -7.88 10.54 -2.05
N MET A 116 -8.17 9.24 -1.84
CA MET A 116 -7.27 8.32 -1.14
C MET A 116 -5.92 8.20 -1.84
N LEU A 117 -5.91 8.05 -3.16
CA LEU A 117 -4.69 7.95 -3.96
C LEU A 117 -3.84 9.23 -3.87
N GLN A 118 -4.45 10.40 -4.02
CA GLN A 118 -3.76 11.69 -3.89
C GLN A 118 -3.21 11.89 -2.48
N GLY A 119 -4.03 11.58 -1.45
CA GLY A 119 -3.60 11.63 -0.05
C GLY A 119 -2.41 10.74 0.24
N THR A 120 -2.34 9.57 -0.39
CA THR A 120 -1.21 8.64 -0.27
C THR A 120 0.01 9.09 -1.10
N TRP A 121 -0.22 9.50 -2.35
CA TRP A 121 0.85 9.91 -3.28
C TRP A 121 1.64 11.13 -2.80
N ARG A 122 0.98 12.14 -2.23
CA ARG A 122 1.66 13.33 -1.71
C ARG A 122 2.71 13.00 -0.65
N LEU A 123 2.54 11.88 0.08
CA LEU A 123 3.46 11.45 1.14
C LEU A 123 4.80 10.91 0.60
N VAL A 124 4.86 10.53 -0.68
CA VAL A 124 6.08 10.04 -1.33
C VAL A 124 7.05 11.20 -1.55
N LYS A 125 8.30 11.10 -1.11
CA LYS A 125 9.34 12.09 -1.42
C LYS A 125 9.60 12.17 -2.94
N PRO A 126 10.12 13.29 -3.46
CA PRO A 126 10.73 13.31 -4.79
C PRO A 126 11.75 12.16 -4.94
N ASN A 127 11.71 11.44 -6.05
CA ASN A 127 12.49 10.22 -6.32
C ASN A 127 12.16 9.02 -5.41
N GLY A 128 11.17 9.14 -4.52
CA GLY A 128 10.72 8.08 -3.63
C GLY A 128 9.94 6.99 -4.36
N LEU A 129 9.75 5.87 -3.68
CA LEU A 129 9.05 4.68 -4.16
C LEU A 129 7.63 4.65 -3.60
N PHE A 130 6.66 4.45 -4.48
CA PHE A 130 5.30 4.09 -4.14
C PHE A 130 5.05 2.62 -4.49
N PHE A 131 4.76 1.82 -3.48
CA PHE A 131 4.35 0.44 -3.64
C PHE A 131 2.85 0.33 -3.38
N CYS A 132 2.09 -0.03 -4.40
CA CYS A 132 0.65 -0.27 -4.28
C CYS A 132 0.28 -1.67 -4.74
N ARG A 133 -0.59 -2.33 -3.98
CA ARG A 133 -1.22 -3.57 -4.39
C ARG A 133 -2.70 -3.52 -4.10
N LEU A 134 -3.52 -3.63 -5.15
CA LEU A 134 -4.97 -3.41 -5.06
C LEU A 134 -5.74 -4.38 -5.95
N ALA A 135 -7.05 -4.51 -5.70
CA ALA A 135 -7.93 -5.31 -6.53
C ALA A 135 -8.08 -4.67 -7.92
N SER A 136 -8.10 -5.50 -8.94
CA SER A 136 -8.23 -5.10 -10.35
C SER A 136 -9.20 -6.03 -11.09
N SER A 137 -9.53 -5.69 -12.33
CA SER A 137 -10.22 -6.57 -13.27
C SER A 137 -9.26 -7.26 -14.26
N ILE A 138 -7.96 -6.94 -14.21
CA ILE A 138 -6.95 -7.40 -15.18
C ILE A 138 -6.86 -8.92 -15.17
N GLY A 139 -7.10 -9.54 -16.34
CA GLY A 139 -7.13 -11.00 -16.51
C GLY A 139 -8.41 -11.68 -16.04
N MET A 140 -9.38 -10.88 -15.58
CA MET A 140 -10.72 -11.34 -15.19
C MET A 140 -11.82 -10.40 -15.70
N GLU A 141 -11.56 -9.74 -16.81
CA GLU A 141 -12.49 -8.83 -17.46
C GLU A 141 -13.81 -9.58 -17.77
N HIS A 142 -14.92 -8.89 -17.56
CA HIS A 142 -16.28 -9.44 -17.75
C HIS A 142 -16.72 -10.56 -16.77
N ARG A 143 -15.88 -10.89 -15.77
CA ARG A 143 -16.20 -11.91 -14.75
C ARG A 143 -16.91 -11.35 -13.52
N PHE A 144 -16.88 -10.03 -13.32
CA PHE A 144 -17.45 -9.35 -12.16
C PHE A 144 -18.73 -8.60 -12.51
N THR A 145 -19.66 -8.50 -11.56
CA THR A 145 -20.91 -7.77 -11.75
C THR A 145 -20.71 -6.28 -11.44
N PRO A 146 -20.87 -5.37 -12.42
CA PRO A 146 -20.71 -3.94 -12.16
C PRO A 146 -21.83 -3.40 -11.27
N LEU A 147 -21.44 -2.53 -10.32
CA LEU A 147 -22.34 -1.83 -9.40
C LEU A 147 -22.40 -0.32 -9.65
N GLY A 148 -21.64 0.20 -10.64
CA GLY A 148 -21.43 1.62 -10.92
C GLY A 148 -20.14 2.15 -10.31
N ASP A 149 -19.65 3.28 -10.84
CA ASP A 149 -18.46 4.00 -10.34
C ASP A 149 -17.23 3.10 -10.08
N ARG A 150 -16.94 2.20 -11.01
CA ARG A 150 -15.86 1.18 -10.90
C ARG A 150 -16.00 0.25 -9.70
N ARG A 151 -17.16 0.18 -9.05
CA ARG A 151 -17.45 -0.81 -8.03
C ARG A 151 -18.02 -2.07 -8.68
N PHE A 152 -17.61 -3.20 -8.13
CA PHE A 152 -17.99 -4.52 -8.63
C PHE A 152 -18.26 -5.48 -7.47
N ALA A 153 -19.27 -6.32 -7.64
CA ALA A 153 -19.42 -7.52 -6.84
C ALA A 153 -18.52 -8.62 -7.41
N LEU A 154 -17.67 -9.18 -6.56
CA LEU A 154 -16.70 -10.21 -6.90
C LEU A 154 -17.28 -11.60 -6.65
N LEU A 155 -16.67 -12.61 -7.26
CA LEU A 155 -17.13 -14.01 -7.14
C LEU A 155 -16.91 -14.60 -5.72
N ASP A 156 -16.04 -13.99 -4.92
CA ASP A 156 -15.86 -14.34 -3.49
C ASP A 156 -16.90 -13.69 -2.56
N GLY A 157 -17.92 -13.02 -3.12
CA GLY A 157 -18.98 -12.35 -2.39
C GLY A 157 -18.64 -10.97 -1.85
N SER A 158 -17.43 -10.48 -2.09
CA SER A 158 -17.01 -9.14 -1.66
C SER A 158 -17.31 -8.08 -2.72
N GLU A 159 -17.49 -6.83 -2.28
CA GLU A 159 -17.58 -5.67 -3.18
C GLU A 159 -16.31 -4.85 -3.12
N ARG A 160 -15.75 -4.48 -4.28
CA ARG A 160 -14.52 -3.69 -4.38
C ARG A 160 -14.60 -2.65 -5.49
N PHE A 161 -13.85 -1.57 -5.30
CA PHE A 161 -13.45 -0.70 -6.38
C PHE A 161 -12.37 -1.41 -7.19
N LEU A 162 -12.56 -1.56 -8.50
CA LEU A 162 -11.59 -2.23 -9.37
C LEU A 162 -10.94 -1.25 -10.34
N VAL A 163 -9.65 -1.44 -10.51
CA VAL A 163 -8.86 -0.77 -11.54
C VAL A 163 -8.63 -1.73 -12.72
N ASP A 164 -8.40 -1.17 -13.89
CA ASP A 164 -7.91 -1.86 -15.08
C ASP A 164 -6.54 -1.30 -15.49
N GLU A 165 -5.89 -1.91 -16.45
CA GLU A 165 -4.56 -1.47 -16.92
C GLU A 165 -4.59 -0.06 -17.53
N PRO A 166 -5.51 0.30 -18.45
CA PRO A 166 -5.57 1.66 -18.99
C PRO A 166 -5.75 2.73 -17.90
N TYR A 167 -6.57 2.44 -16.88
CA TYR A 167 -6.80 3.38 -15.78
C TYR A 167 -5.55 3.57 -14.92
N LEU A 168 -4.83 2.49 -14.58
CA LEU A 168 -3.56 2.59 -13.84
C LEU A 168 -2.48 3.35 -14.62
N LEU A 169 -2.39 3.14 -15.95
CA LEU A 169 -1.45 3.88 -16.78
C LEU A 169 -1.79 5.37 -16.88
N ALA A 170 -3.08 5.71 -17.02
CA ALA A 170 -3.54 7.10 -16.99
C ALA A 170 -3.22 7.77 -15.66
N LEU A 171 -3.53 7.12 -14.54
CA LEU A 171 -3.19 7.61 -13.19
C LEU A 171 -1.68 7.77 -12.99
N THR A 172 -0.86 6.86 -13.52
CA THR A 172 0.60 6.98 -13.46
C THR A 172 1.07 8.28 -14.10
N ALA A 173 0.54 8.62 -15.28
CA ALA A 173 0.86 9.86 -15.98
C ALA A 173 0.33 11.11 -15.22
N GLU A 174 -0.92 11.07 -14.75
CA GLU A 174 -1.53 12.16 -13.98
C GLU A 174 -0.74 12.49 -12.70
N LEU A 175 -0.23 11.47 -12.02
CA LEU A 175 0.57 11.61 -10.79
C LEU A 175 2.01 12.09 -11.06
N GLY A 176 2.46 12.13 -12.31
CA GLY A 176 3.86 12.38 -12.64
C GLY A 176 4.78 11.25 -12.14
N GLY A 177 4.26 10.02 -12.12
CA GLY A 177 4.99 8.84 -11.72
C GLY A 177 5.63 8.10 -12.91
N VAL A 178 6.61 7.27 -12.62
CA VAL A 178 7.23 6.34 -13.60
C VAL A 178 7.11 4.92 -13.07
N LEU A 179 6.60 4.01 -13.90
CA LEU A 179 6.55 2.58 -13.58
C LEU A 179 7.97 2.04 -13.37
N LEU A 180 8.22 1.43 -12.21
CA LEU A 180 9.47 0.72 -11.91
C LEU A 180 9.43 -0.75 -12.34
N ASP A 181 8.25 -1.32 -12.41
CA ASP A 181 7.97 -2.67 -12.89
C ASP A 181 6.76 -2.65 -13.82
N PRO A 182 6.67 -3.58 -14.79
CA PRO A 182 5.40 -3.88 -15.45
C PRO A 182 4.33 -4.20 -14.40
N LEU A 183 3.08 -3.86 -14.68
CA LEU A 183 1.96 -4.25 -13.83
C LEU A 183 1.92 -5.78 -13.69
N LYS A 184 1.88 -6.26 -12.45
CA LYS A 184 1.84 -7.69 -12.14
C LYS A 184 0.51 -8.03 -11.51
N THR A 185 -0.27 -8.88 -12.15
CA THR A 185 -1.56 -9.33 -11.62
C THR A 185 -1.51 -10.79 -11.19
N THR A 186 -2.03 -11.06 -10.01
CA THR A 186 -2.22 -12.43 -9.50
C THR A 186 -3.71 -12.72 -9.46
N VAL A 187 -4.13 -13.72 -10.23
CA VAL A 187 -5.49 -14.28 -10.18
C VAL A 187 -5.53 -15.38 -9.12
N VAL A 188 -6.52 -15.32 -8.23
CA VAL A 188 -6.69 -16.26 -7.13
C VAL A 188 -7.95 -17.08 -7.36
N GLN A 189 -7.80 -18.35 -7.74
CA GLN A 189 -8.87 -19.35 -7.93
C GLN A 189 -10.03 -18.85 -8.81
N ASP A 190 -9.74 -18.01 -9.80
CA ASP A 190 -10.74 -17.35 -10.65
C ASP A 190 -11.85 -16.58 -9.91
N GLN A 191 -11.63 -16.20 -8.66
CA GLN A 191 -12.59 -15.49 -7.83
C GLN A 191 -12.28 -14.00 -7.71
N ARG A 192 -11.01 -13.65 -7.72
CA ARG A 192 -10.51 -12.26 -7.61
C ARG A 192 -9.12 -12.13 -8.18
N CYS A 193 -8.71 -10.92 -8.46
CA CYS A 193 -7.32 -10.62 -8.79
C CYS A 193 -6.81 -9.37 -8.08
N MET A 194 -5.50 -9.34 -7.89
CA MET A 194 -4.76 -8.26 -7.25
C MET A 194 -3.61 -7.85 -8.14
N THR A 195 -3.51 -6.57 -8.43
CA THR A 195 -2.43 -5.99 -9.25
C THR A 195 -1.43 -5.25 -8.37
N THR A 196 -0.16 -5.49 -8.61
CA THR A 196 0.97 -4.77 -8.02
C THR A 196 1.38 -3.65 -8.96
N TRP A 197 1.40 -2.43 -8.44
CA TRP A 197 1.68 -1.18 -9.13
C TRP A 197 2.76 -0.44 -8.38
N VAL A 198 3.98 -0.40 -8.95
CA VAL A 198 5.16 0.17 -8.31
C VAL A 198 5.65 1.36 -9.11
N LEU A 199 5.66 2.52 -8.48
CA LEU A 199 6.05 3.78 -9.10
C LEU A 199 7.25 4.41 -8.42
N ARG A 200 7.99 5.19 -9.19
CA ARG A 200 8.89 6.24 -8.70
C ARG A 200 8.22 7.59 -8.92
N ARG A 201 8.20 8.43 -7.88
CA ARG A 201 7.82 9.84 -8.02
C ARG A 201 8.96 10.58 -8.71
N THR A 202 8.67 11.29 -9.81
CA THR A 202 9.67 12.18 -10.43
C THR A 202 9.97 13.38 -9.52
N ALA A 203 11.08 14.05 -9.77
CA ALA A 203 11.51 15.22 -9.01
C ALA A 203 10.57 16.40 -9.21
#